data_210f3ec31adc90058867ee40ee320ae4
#
_entry.id   210f3ec31adc90058867ee40ee320ae4
#
_cell.length_a   1.000
_cell.length_b   1.000
_cell.length_c   1.000
_cell.angle_alpha   90.00
_cell.angle_beta   90.00
_cell.angle_gamma   90.00
#
_symmetry.space_group_name_H-M   'P 1'
#
loop_
_entity.id
_entity.type
_entity.pdbx_description
1 polymer ?
#
loop_
_entity_poly.entity_id
_entity_poly.type
_entity_poly.pdbx_seq_one_letter_code
_entity_poly.pdbx_strand_id
1 'polypeptide(L)'
;MDVKGSTRVNKLKPYLKPYLKETILAPLFKLFEAILELFVPLIMAVIIDKGIGNKDTTLILHQGAILICLGILGVVVSITAQYFAAKAATGFTADVRQALFSKIQYFSFSQLDALGNDTLLTRLTSDINLVQSGLNIALRLLLRSPFIVGGAIVMAFVVNVEMAWTFVITVPILAIVVFGIIYWTIPMYRRVQGKLDRIMRLVHENLLGVRVIRAFNREEKEIHTFREDTETLNQAQQKVSGLSGAMNPITFVIVNVALIVILYGGAI
;
A
#
# COMPACT_ATOMS: atom_id res chain seq x y z
N MET A 1 13.40 10.72 -12.82
CA MET A 1 12.08 10.05 -12.94
C MET A 1 11.82 9.80 -14.40
N ASP A 2 11.94 8.52 -14.84
CA ASP A 2 12.21 8.16 -16.23
C ASP A 2 10.99 8.29 -17.17
N VAL A 3 11.14 9.09 -18.22
CA VAL A 3 10.21 9.17 -19.39
C VAL A 3 9.98 7.79 -20.05
N LYS A 4 10.91 6.82 -19.88
CA LYS A 4 10.76 5.44 -20.35
C LYS A 4 9.67 4.63 -19.62
N GLY A 5 9.34 4.96 -18.38
CA GLY A 5 8.28 4.28 -17.62
C GLY A 5 6.88 4.58 -18.15
N SER A 6 6.62 5.84 -18.50
CA SER A 6 5.32 6.30 -19.01
C SER A 6 4.93 5.63 -20.34
N THR A 7 5.89 5.40 -21.23
CA THR A 7 5.64 4.75 -22.53
C THR A 7 5.30 3.27 -22.40
N ARG A 8 5.82 2.60 -21.36
CA ARG A 8 5.55 1.18 -21.10
C ARG A 8 4.17 0.94 -20.48
N VAL A 9 3.76 1.80 -19.56
CA VAL A 9 2.41 1.73 -18.94
C VAL A 9 1.32 2.02 -19.98
N ASN A 10 1.56 2.92 -20.95
CA ASN A 10 0.60 3.21 -22.02
C ASN A 10 0.26 1.99 -22.89
N LYS A 11 1.16 1.00 -22.99
CA LYS A 11 0.89 -0.24 -23.74
C LYS A 11 -0.09 -1.18 -23.02
N LEU A 12 -0.29 -1.01 -21.74
CA LEU A 12 -1.23 -1.80 -20.93
C LEU A 12 -2.65 -1.22 -20.89
N LYS A 13 -2.80 0.07 -21.20
CA LYS A 13 -4.10 0.76 -21.22
C LYS A 13 -5.18 0.07 -22.08
N PRO A 14 -4.87 -0.46 -23.29
CA PRO A 14 -5.89 -1.13 -24.10
C PRO A 14 -6.56 -2.31 -23.39
N TYR A 15 -5.81 -3.07 -22.57
CA TYR A 15 -6.32 -4.21 -21.81
C TYR A 15 -7.16 -3.81 -20.60
N LEU A 16 -7.06 -2.55 -20.14
CA LEU A 16 -7.91 -2.02 -19.08
C LEU A 16 -9.25 -1.47 -19.61
N LYS A 17 -9.33 -1.13 -20.90
CA LYS A 17 -10.54 -0.57 -21.52
C LYS A 17 -11.81 -1.40 -21.31
N PRO A 18 -11.80 -2.74 -21.46
CA PRO A 18 -13.00 -3.57 -21.24
C PRO A 18 -13.54 -3.48 -19.81
N TYR A 19 -12.67 -3.16 -18.83
CA TYR A 19 -12.97 -3.11 -17.40
C TYR A 19 -13.07 -1.68 -16.86
N LEU A 20 -13.27 -0.67 -17.73
CA LEU A 20 -13.38 0.73 -17.30
C LEU A 20 -14.56 0.97 -16.36
N LYS A 21 -15.68 0.30 -16.57
CA LYS A 21 -16.86 0.39 -15.68
C LYS A 21 -16.49 -0.05 -14.26
N GLU A 22 -15.90 -1.20 -14.12
CA GLU A 22 -15.46 -1.76 -12.85
C GLU A 22 -14.34 -0.91 -12.21
N THR A 23 -13.41 -0.41 -13.02
CA THR A 23 -12.31 0.46 -12.59
C THR A 23 -12.81 1.80 -12.04
N ILE A 24 -13.94 2.32 -12.52
CA ILE A 24 -14.57 3.56 -12.03
C ILE A 24 -15.52 3.26 -10.85
N LEU A 25 -16.30 2.18 -10.93
CA LEU A 25 -17.27 1.82 -9.90
C LEU A 25 -16.59 1.46 -8.58
N ALA A 26 -15.45 0.75 -8.60
CA ALA A 26 -14.75 0.36 -7.39
C ALA A 26 -14.34 1.57 -6.51
N PRO A 27 -13.64 2.60 -7.03
CA PRO A 27 -13.34 3.81 -6.27
C PRO A 27 -14.59 4.61 -5.87
N LEU A 28 -15.63 4.62 -6.70
CA LEU A 28 -16.88 5.34 -6.43
C LEU A 28 -17.60 4.73 -5.22
N PHE A 29 -17.71 3.40 -5.15
CA PHE A 29 -18.22 2.72 -3.97
C PHE A 29 -17.31 2.90 -2.74
N LYS A 30 -15.98 2.98 -2.93
CA LYS A 30 -15.04 3.31 -1.85
C LYS A 30 -15.19 4.75 -1.35
N LEU A 31 -15.49 5.69 -2.22
CA LEU A 31 -15.87 7.05 -1.82
C LEU A 31 -17.16 7.05 -1.00
N PHE A 32 -18.17 6.31 -1.44
CA PHE A 32 -19.44 6.21 -0.73
C PHE A 32 -19.28 5.57 0.65
N GLU A 33 -18.48 4.50 0.75
CA GLU A 33 -18.09 3.89 2.03
C GLU A 33 -17.41 4.92 2.96
N ALA A 34 -16.44 5.70 2.44
CA ALA A 34 -15.76 6.73 3.21
C ALA A 34 -16.74 7.83 3.73
N ILE A 35 -17.71 8.23 2.91
CA ILE A 35 -18.75 9.19 3.33
C ILE A 35 -19.59 8.60 4.48
N LEU A 36 -20.02 7.34 4.38
CA LEU A 36 -20.78 6.69 5.46
C LEU A 36 -19.97 6.62 6.76
N GLU A 37 -18.67 6.31 6.69
CA GLU A 37 -17.77 6.29 7.85
C GLU A 37 -17.67 7.67 8.53
N LEU A 38 -17.70 8.77 7.77
CA LEU A 38 -17.62 10.12 8.32
C LEU A 38 -18.88 10.56 9.10
N PHE A 39 -20.02 9.92 8.86
CA PHE A 39 -21.23 10.19 9.65
C PHE A 39 -21.23 9.52 11.02
N VAL A 40 -20.45 8.45 11.21
CA VAL A 40 -20.42 7.71 12.47
C VAL A 40 -20.03 8.59 13.67
N PRO A 41 -18.92 9.38 13.63
CA PRO A 41 -18.57 10.27 14.75
C PRO A 41 -19.63 11.33 15.06
N LEU A 42 -20.34 11.85 14.05
CA LEU A 42 -21.39 12.84 14.25
C LEU A 42 -22.58 12.26 15.01
N ILE A 43 -23.00 11.05 14.64
CA ILE A 43 -24.11 10.37 15.33
C ILE A 43 -23.68 10.02 16.76
N MET A 44 -22.42 9.59 16.93
CA MET A 44 -21.87 9.33 18.27
C MET A 44 -21.86 10.59 19.14
N ALA A 45 -21.49 11.74 18.60
CA ALA A 45 -21.58 13.02 19.32
C ALA A 45 -23.00 13.33 19.76
N VAL A 46 -24.00 13.14 18.89
CA VAL A 46 -25.43 13.35 19.26
C VAL A 46 -25.88 12.39 20.37
N ILE A 47 -25.43 11.13 20.35
CA ILE A 47 -25.73 10.14 21.40
C ILE A 47 -25.14 10.61 22.73
N ILE A 48 -23.88 11.06 22.72
CA ILE A 48 -23.16 11.47 23.95
C ILE A 48 -23.78 12.79 24.51
N ASP A 49 -23.87 13.81 23.67
CA ASP A 49 -24.24 15.14 24.13
C ASP A 49 -25.73 15.25 24.50
N LYS A 50 -26.61 14.70 23.66
CA LYS A 50 -28.06 14.82 23.84
C LYS A 50 -28.69 13.59 24.46
N GLY A 51 -28.23 12.37 24.08
CA GLY A 51 -28.80 11.12 24.58
C GLY A 51 -28.39 10.87 26.04
N ILE A 52 -27.09 10.79 26.29
CA ILE A 52 -26.57 10.49 27.63
C ILE A 52 -26.70 11.71 28.54
N GLY A 53 -26.38 12.92 28.01
CA GLY A 53 -26.48 14.17 28.79
C GLY A 53 -27.90 14.44 29.33
N ASN A 54 -28.94 14.17 28.55
CA ASN A 54 -30.35 14.38 28.93
C ASN A 54 -31.02 13.08 29.46
N LYS A 55 -30.30 11.95 29.55
CA LYS A 55 -30.85 10.63 29.91
C LYS A 55 -31.99 10.16 29.02
N ASP A 56 -32.00 10.59 27.75
CA ASP A 56 -33.06 10.25 26.79
C ASP A 56 -32.73 8.89 26.10
N THR A 57 -33.28 7.82 26.70
CA THR A 57 -33.10 6.46 26.21
C THR A 57 -33.70 6.26 24.82
N THR A 58 -34.77 6.95 24.48
CA THR A 58 -35.44 6.85 23.18
C THR A 58 -34.54 7.38 22.08
N LEU A 59 -33.91 8.52 22.30
CA LEU A 59 -32.93 9.12 21.37
C LEU A 59 -31.71 8.19 21.19
N ILE A 60 -31.18 7.61 22.28
CA ILE A 60 -30.06 6.69 22.23
C ILE A 60 -30.42 5.46 21.37
N LEU A 61 -31.59 4.85 21.57
CA LEU A 61 -32.02 3.70 20.78
C LEU A 61 -32.23 4.05 19.31
N HIS A 62 -32.83 5.18 19.00
CA HIS A 62 -33.05 5.64 17.63
C HIS A 62 -31.72 5.89 16.90
N GLN A 63 -30.79 6.63 17.51
CA GLN A 63 -29.48 6.91 16.94
C GLN A 63 -28.63 5.63 16.85
N GLY A 64 -28.74 4.72 17.84
CA GLY A 64 -28.11 3.41 17.80
C GLY A 64 -28.61 2.55 16.62
N ALA A 65 -29.90 2.57 16.35
CA ALA A 65 -30.46 1.89 15.19
C ALA A 65 -29.93 2.47 13.86
N ILE A 66 -29.77 3.80 13.78
CA ILE A 66 -29.17 4.45 12.61
C ILE A 66 -27.71 4.02 12.45
N LEU A 67 -26.91 3.92 13.52
CA LEU A 67 -25.52 3.43 13.45
C LEU A 67 -25.45 1.99 12.94
N ILE A 68 -26.36 1.12 13.41
CA ILE A 68 -26.44 -0.27 12.92
C ILE A 68 -26.76 -0.29 11.43
N CYS A 69 -27.73 0.52 11.01
CA CYS A 69 -28.11 0.64 9.59
C CYS A 69 -26.94 1.12 8.73
N LEU A 70 -26.24 2.17 9.18
CA LEU A 70 -25.03 2.67 8.51
C LEU A 70 -23.92 1.61 8.44
N GLY A 71 -23.74 0.83 9.51
CA GLY A 71 -22.78 -0.27 9.53
C GLY A 71 -23.13 -1.35 8.50
N ILE A 72 -24.39 -1.78 8.42
CA ILE A 72 -24.86 -2.75 7.43
C ILE A 72 -24.68 -2.21 6.01
N LEU A 73 -25.08 -0.97 5.75
CA LEU A 73 -24.89 -0.31 4.45
C LEU A 73 -23.40 -0.22 4.10
N GLY A 74 -22.53 0.15 5.06
CA GLY A 74 -21.09 0.20 4.88
C GLY A 74 -20.50 -1.14 4.46
N VAL A 75 -20.93 -2.23 5.09
CA VAL A 75 -20.52 -3.61 4.70
C VAL A 75 -20.94 -3.95 3.28
N VAL A 76 -22.18 -3.69 2.90
CA VAL A 76 -22.70 -3.96 1.55
C VAL A 76 -21.92 -3.16 0.50
N VAL A 77 -21.71 -1.87 0.76
CA VAL A 77 -20.94 -0.97 -0.13
C VAL A 77 -19.49 -1.43 -0.23
N SER A 78 -18.87 -1.81 0.88
CA SER A 78 -17.49 -2.30 0.94
C SER A 78 -17.32 -3.59 0.13
N ILE A 79 -18.20 -4.57 0.30
CA ILE A 79 -18.17 -5.83 -0.46
C ILE A 79 -18.35 -5.54 -1.96
N THR A 80 -19.27 -4.67 -2.32
CA THR A 80 -19.52 -4.28 -3.71
C THR A 80 -18.28 -3.61 -4.33
N ALA A 81 -17.65 -2.70 -3.61
CA ALA A 81 -16.40 -2.06 -4.04
C ALA A 81 -15.27 -3.07 -4.24
N GLN A 82 -15.11 -4.02 -3.31
CA GLN A 82 -14.10 -5.08 -3.42
C GLN A 82 -14.38 -6.02 -4.60
N TYR A 83 -15.63 -6.37 -4.85
CA TYR A 83 -16.02 -7.18 -6.00
C TYR A 83 -15.62 -6.51 -7.33
N PHE A 84 -15.94 -5.22 -7.51
CA PHE A 84 -15.57 -4.50 -8.73
C PHE A 84 -14.06 -4.34 -8.87
N ALA A 85 -13.34 -4.05 -7.78
CA ALA A 85 -11.88 -3.96 -7.80
C ALA A 85 -11.24 -5.30 -8.18
N ALA A 86 -11.70 -6.40 -7.59
CA ALA A 86 -11.22 -7.74 -7.91
C ALA A 86 -11.54 -8.13 -9.36
N LYS A 87 -12.77 -7.88 -9.83
CA LYS A 87 -13.19 -8.16 -11.21
C LYS A 87 -12.35 -7.40 -12.23
N ALA A 88 -12.10 -6.10 -11.99
CA ALA A 88 -11.23 -5.30 -12.86
C ALA A 88 -9.79 -5.84 -12.87
N ALA A 89 -9.23 -6.15 -11.70
CA ALA A 89 -7.86 -6.62 -11.60
C ALA A 89 -7.66 -8.01 -12.22
N THR A 90 -8.55 -8.96 -11.95
CA THR A 90 -8.47 -10.33 -12.49
C THR A 90 -8.74 -10.37 -13.99
N GLY A 91 -9.75 -9.64 -14.47
CA GLY A 91 -10.06 -9.57 -15.90
C GLY A 91 -8.92 -8.95 -16.70
N PHE A 92 -8.44 -7.77 -16.26
CA PHE A 92 -7.29 -7.12 -16.88
C PHE A 92 -6.06 -8.05 -16.97
N THR A 93 -5.73 -8.74 -15.89
CA THR A 93 -4.54 -9.63 -15.89
C THR A 93 -4.75 -10.90 -16.69
N ALA A 94 -5.98 -11.41 -16.80
CA ALA A 94 -6.30 -12.51 -17.70
C ALA A 94 -6.02 -12.13 -19.17
N ASP A 95 -6.48 -10.96 -19.60
CA ASP A 95 -6.25 -10.46 -20.96
C ASP A 95 -4.77 -10.22 -21.23
N VAL A 96 -4.04 -9.63 -20.27
CA VAL A 96 -2.58 -9.44 -20.37
C VAL A 96 -1.85 -10.77 -20.45
N ARG A 97 -2.25 -11.76 -19.64
CA ARG A 97 -1.65 -13.11 -19.65
C ARG A 97 -1.88 -13.80 -20.99
N GLN A 98 -3.08 -13.71 -21.52
CA GLN A 98 -3.41 -14.27 -22.83
C GLN A 98 -2.61 -13.60 -23.94
N ALA A 99 -2.50 -12.27 -23.93
CA ALA A 99 -1.74 -11.53 -24.92
C ALA A 99 -0.23 -11.85 -24.83
N LEU A 100 0.30 -11.98 -23.60
CA LEU A 100 1.70 -12.36 -23.40
C LEU A 100 1.97 -13.79 -23.88
N PHE A 101 1.09 -14.73 -23.53
CA PHE A 101 1.20 -16.11 -23.99
C PHE A 101 1.15 -16.20 -25.53
N SER A 102 0.16 -15.53 -26.16
CA SER A 102 0.08 -15.47 -27.63
C SER A 102 1.35 -14.89 -28.23
N LYS A 103 1.92 -13.83 -27.64
CA LYS A 103 3.16 -13.23 -28.13
C LYS A 103 4.34 -14.19 -28.06
N ILE A 104 4.45 -14.99 -26.98
CA ILE A 104 5.50 -15.99 -26.80
C ILE A 104 5.41 -17.07 -27.88
N GLN A 105 4.22 -17.49 -28.30
CA GLN A 105 4.02 -18.48 -29.36
C GLN A 105 4.56 -18.03 -30.72
N TYR A 106 4.68 -16.72 -30.94
CA TYR A 106 5.24 -16.14 -32.17
C TYR A 106 6.73 -15.76 -32.04
N PHE A 107 7.40 -16.13 -30.95
CA PHE A 107 8.83 -15.89 -30.82
C PHE A 107 9.64 -16.89 -31.68
N SER A 108 10.74 -16.42 -32.27
CA SER A 108 11.73 -17.30 -32.90
C SER A 108 12.47 -18.11 -31.83
N PHE A 109 13.02 -19.24 -32.22
CA PHE A 109 13.83 -20.07 -31.32
C PHE A 109 14.99 -19.29 -30.69
N SER A 110 15.65 -18.42 -31.46
CA SER A 110 16.72 -17.56 -30.94
C SER A 110 16.23 -16.57 -29.88
N GLN A 111 14.98 -16.07 -29.98
CA GLN A 111 14.39 -15.19 -28.96
C GLN A 111 14.00 -15.95 -27.69
N LEU A 112 13.51 -17.19 -27.84
CA LEU A 112 13.20 -18.08 -26.72
C LEU A 112 14.47 -18.45 -25.94
N ASP A 113 15.55 -18.83 -26.67
CA ASP A 113 16.82 -19.15 -26.05
C ASP A 113 17.46 -17.95 -25.35
N ALA A 114 17.37 -16.74 -25.95
CA ALA A 114 17.91 -15.53 -25.37
C ALA A 114 17.18 -15.09 -24.08
N LEU A 115 15.87 -15.36 -23.97
CA LEU A 115 15.07 -15.02 -22.78
C LEU A 115 15.12 -16.10 -21.70
N GLY A 116 15.23 -17.34 -22.11
CA GLY A 116 15.19 -18.52 -21.25
C GLY A 116 13.78 -18.86 -20.75
N ASN A 117 13.50 -20.14 -20.63
CA ASN A 117 12.18 -20.64 -20.22
C ASN A 117 11.78 -20.18 -18.82
N ASP A 118 12.72 -20.14 -17.88
CA ASP A 118 12.47 -19.72 -16.49
C ASP A 118 12.01 -18.26 -16.41
N THR A 119 12.61 -17.37 -17.23
CA THR A 119 12.20 -15.96 -17.31
C THR A 119 10.80 -15.83 -17.88
N LEU A 120 10.47 -16.56 -18.93
CA LEU A 120 9.14 -16.54 -19.55
C LEU A 120 8.07 -17.07 -18.61
N LEU A 121 8.37 -18.14 -17.88
CA LEU A 121 7.47 -18.71 -16.88
C LEU A 121 7.23 -17.73 -15.73
N THR A 122 8.28 -17.11 -15.21
CA THR A 122 8.19 -16.10 -14.15
C THR A 122 7.32 -14.91 -14.58
N ARG A 123 7.47 -14.42 -15.82
CA ARG A 123 6.65 -13.34 -16.36
C ARG A 123 5.18 -13.71 -16.52
N LEU A 124 4.87 -14.94 -16.95
CA LEU A 124 3.49 -15.43 -17.12
C LEU A 124 2.77 -15.69 -15.78
N THR A 125 3.54 -15.93 -14.71
CA THR A 125 3.00 -16.26 -13.38
C THR A 125 3.21 -15.15 -12.38
N SER A 126 4.40 -15.02 -11.80
CA SER A 126 4.69 -14.13 -10.67
C SER A 126 4.53 -12.66 -11.03
N ASP A 127 5.05 -12.22 -12.18
CA ASP A 127 5.00 -10.80 -12.55
C ASP A 127 3.55 -10.35 -12.82
N ILE A 128 2.76 -11.17 -13.51
CA ILE A 128 1.34 -10.85 -13.76
C ILE A 128 0.55 -10.87 -12.46
N ASN A 129 0.80 -11.80 -11.54
CA ASN A 129 0.13 -11.84 -10.24
C ASN A 129 0.50 -10.62 -9.39
N LEU A 130 1.74 -10.14 -9.47
CA LEU A 130 2.17 -8.90 -8.82
C LEU A 130 1.43 -7.68 -9.40
N VAL A 131 1.27 -7.61 -10.71
CA VAL A 131 0.49 -6.55 -11.38
C VAL A 131 -0.99 -6.62 -10.98
N GLN A 132 -1.58 -7.81 -10.90
CA GLN A 132 -2.95 -8.02 -10.41
C GLN A 132 -3.13 -7.48 -9.00
N SER A 133 -2.24 -7.88 -8.09
CA SER A 133 -2.27 -7.44 -6.71
C SER A 133 -2.09 -5.92 -6.60
N GLY A 134 -1.15 -5.35 -7.36
CA GLY A 134 -0.92 -3.92 -7.42
C GLY A 134 -2.14 -3.12 -7.89
N LEU A 135 -2.80 -3.57 -8.97
CA LEU A 135 -4.02 -2.94 -9.48
C LEU A 135 -5.18 -3.05 -8.48
N ASN A 136 -5.37 -4.21 -7.87
CA ASN A 136 -6.40 -4.42 -6.85
C ASN A 136 -6.19 -3.48 -5.65
N ILE A 137 -4.96 -3.40 -5.12
CA ILE A 137 -4.60 -2.50 -4.02
C ILE A 137 -4.80 -1.05 -4.42
N ALA A 138 -4.40 -0.65 -5.63
CA ALA A 138 -4.58 0.71 -6.12
C ALA A 138 -6.06 1.12 -6.17
N LEU A 139 -6.93 0.28 -6.72
CA LEU A 139 -8.37 0.54 -6.81
C LEU A 139 -9.05 0.54 -5.44
N ARG A 140 -8.57 -0.25 -4.49
CA ARG A 140 -9.21 -0.45 -3.19
C ARG A 140 -8.72 0.51 -2.10
N LEU A 141 -7.40 0.74 -2.02
CA LEU A 141 -6.78 1.47 -0.91
C LEU A 141 -6.26 2.85 -1.30
N LEU A 142 -5.58 2.97 -2.44
CA LEU A 142 -4.90 4.20 -2.81
C LEU A 142 -5.88 5.35 -3.04
N LEU A 143 -7.03 5.07 -3.64
CA LEU A 143 -8.05 6.08 -3.91
C LEU A 143 -8.92 6.40 -2.69
N ARG A 144 -9.05 5.47 -1.73
CA ARG A 144 -9.80 5.68 -0.50
C ARG A 144 -9.14 6.73 0.41
N SER A 145 -7.80 6.67 0.57
CA SER A 145 -7.08 7.49 1.54
C SER A 145 -7.27 9.01 1.35
N PRO A 146 -7.18 9.60 0.14
CA PRO A 146 -7.44 11.02 -0.07
C PRO A 146 -8.88 11.42 0.29
N PHE A 147 -9.85 10.55 0.01
CA PHE A 147 -11.26 10.83 0.32
C PHE A 147 -11.52 10.87 1.82
N ILE A 148 -10.93 9.94 2.59
CA ILE A 148 -11.06 9.94 4.05
C ILE A 148 -10.38 11.17 4.64
N VAL A 149 -9.15 11.50 4.23
CA VAL A 149 -8.43 12.65 4.75
C VAL A 149 -9.15 13.97 4.40
N GLY A 150 -9.53 14.14 3.13
CA GLY A 150 -10.29 15.33 2.70
C GLY A 150 -11.64 15.43 3.38
N GLY A 151 -12.38 14.32 3.46
CA GLY A 151 -13.67 14.27 4.13
C GLY A 151 -13.56 14.56 5.64
N ALA A 152 -12.56 14.04 6.32
CA ALA A 152 -12.32 14.32 7.74
C ALA A 152 -12.04 15.81 8.00
N ILE A 153 -11.26 16.47 7.12
CA ILE A 153 -11.02 17.91 7.21
C ILE A 153 -12.33 18.68 7.03
N VAL A 154 -13.13 18.36 6.00
CA VAL A 154 -14.42 19.00 5.76
C VAL A 154 -15.35 18.83 6.96
N MET A 155 -15.44 17.61 7.51
CA MET A 155 -16.28 17.33 8.68
C MET A 155 -15.79 18.05 9.93
N ALA A 156 -14.47 18.21 10.12
CA ALA A 156 -13.92 19.01 11.21
C ALA A 156 -14.40 20.47 11.14
N PHE A 157 -14.43 21.07 9.95
CA PHE A 157 -14.98 22.42 9.76
C PHE A 157 -16.48 22.53 10.02
N VAL A 158 -17.23 21.47 9.73
CA VAL A 158 -18.69 21.43 10.04
C VAL A 158 -18.93 21.35 11.54
N VAL A 159 -18.08 20.66 12.30
CA VAL A 159 -18.20 20.50 13.74
C VAL A 159 -17.73 21.75 14.50
N ASN A 160 -16.52 22.21 14.23
CA ASN A 160 -15.95 23.40 14.86
C ASN A 160 -14.83 23.98 14.00
N VAL A 161 -15.02 25.20 13.52
CA VAL A 161 -14.08 25.88 12.61
C VAL A 161 -12.73 26.16 13.27
N GLU A 162 -12.72 26.55 14.57
CA GLU A 162 -11.45 26.85 15.25
C GLU A 162 -10.60 25.60 15.43
N MET A 163 -11.21 24.50 15.83
CA MET A 163 -10.50 23.22 16.02
C MET A 163 -10.11 22.57 14.70
N ALA A 164 -10.84 22.85 13.61
CA ALA A 164 -10.53 22.33 12.29
C ALA A 164 -9.14 22.77 11.76
N TRP A 165 -8.68 23.96 12.13
CA TRP A 165 -7.34 24.44 11.77
C TRP A 165 -6.22 23.55 12.29
N THR A 166 -6.44 22.88 13.43
CA THR A 166 -5.47 21.88 13.93
C THR A 166 -5.26 20.74 12.94
N PHE A 167 -6.34 20.26 12.28
CA PHE A 167 -6.22 19.23 11.23
C PHE A 167 -5.50 19.76 9.98
N VAL A 168 -5.83 20.99 9.56
CA VAL A 168 -5.21 21.63 8.39
C VAL A 168 -3.69 21.79 8.57
N ILE A 169 -3.22 22.00 9.79
CA ILE A 169 -1.79 22.09 10.11
C ILE A 169 -1.17 20.70 10.29
N THR A 170 -1.83 19.81 11.01
CA THR A 170 -1.28 18.50 11.38
C THR A 170 -1.13 17.58 10.15
N VAL A 171 -2.10 17.57 9.23
CA VAL A 171 -2.06 16.70 8.04
C VAL A 171 -0.87 16.99 7.13
N PRO A 172 -0.53 18.24 6.75
CA PRO A 172 0.68 18.54 6.00
C PRO A 172 1.96 18.20 6.76
N ILE A 173 2.02 18.43 8.08
CA ILE A 173 3.19 18.07 8.89
C ILE A 173 3.41 16.56 8.83
N LEU A 174 2.36 15.76 9.05
CA LEU A 174 2.42 14.31 8.91
C LEU A 174 2.85 13.89 7.50
N ALA A 175 2.29 14.51 6.47
CA ALA A 175 2.66 14.21 5.09
C ALA A 175 4.16 14.49 4.84
N ILE A 176 4.68 15.64 5.26
CA ILE A 176 6.11 16.00 5.12
C ILE A 176 7.00 14.97 5.82
N VAL A 177 6.66 14.60 7.06
CA VAL A 177 7.44 13.64 7.85
C VAL A 177 7.42 12.25 7.19
N VAL A 178 6.22 11.74 6.85
CA VAL A 178 6.07 10.41 6.24
C VAL A 178 6.76 10.34 4.89
N PHE A 179 6.48 11.29 3.99
CA PHE A 179 7.12 11.32 2.67
C PHE A 179 8.62 11.59 2.76
N GLY A 180 9.08 12.38 3.73
CA GLY A 180 10.51 12.59 4.00
C GLY A 180 11.21 11.30 4.39
N ILE A 181 10.65 10.53 5.34
CA ILE A 181 11.21 9.23 5.75
C ILE A 181 11.20 8.25 4.56
N ILE A 182 10.11 8.16 3.82
CA ILE A 182 10.00 7.30 2.63
C ILE A 182 11.05 7.67 1.59
N TYR A 183 11.23 8.96 1.30
CA TYR A 183 12.20 9.45 0.33
C TYR A 183 13.64 9.02 0.67
N TRP A 184 14.01 9.08 1.94
CA TRP A 184 15.34 8.66 2.40
C TRP A 184 15.47 7.14 2.50
N THR A 185 14.40 6.43 2.82
CA THR A 185 14.41 4.98 3.02
C THR A 185 14.48 4.21 1.71
N ILE A 186 13.81 4.68 0.63
CA ILE A 186 13.80 4.01 -0.68
C ILE A 186 15.23 3.72 -1.22
N PRO A 187 16.17 4.69 -1.29
CA PRO A 187 17.51 4.40 -1.79
C PRO A 187 18.30 3.48 -0.87
N MET A 188 18.01 3.49 0.44
CA MET A 188 18.64 2.57 1.39
C MET A 188 18.17 1.14 1.14
N TYR A 189 16.86 0.91 0.92
CA TYR A 189 16.32 -0.41 0.55
C TYR A 189 16.95 -0.94 -0.75
N ARG A 190 17.16 -0.08 -1.75
CA ARG A 190 17.86 -0.50 -2.98
C ARG A 190 19.27 -0.97 -2.72
N ARG A 191 20.01 -0.34 -1.79
CA ARG A 191 21.35 -0.78 -1.39
C ARG A 191 21.32 -2.12 -0.66
N VAL A 192 20.35 -2.33 0.22
CA VAL A 192 20.11 -3.62 0.89
C VAL A 192 19.86 -4.71 -0.15
N GLN A 193 18.98 -4.44 -1.12
CA GLN A 193 18.69 -5.39 -2.19
C GLN A 193 19.93 -5.74 -3.01
N GLY A 194 20.77 -4.76 -3.36
CA GLY A 194 22.02 -5.01 -4.07
C GLY A 194 23.01 -5.89 -3.29
N LYS A 195 23.07 -5.74 -1.95
CA LYS A 195 23.88 -6.60 -1.08
C LYS A 195 23.30 -8.02 -0.99
N LEU A 196 21.97 -8.14 -0.90
CA LEU A 196 21.30 -9.44 -0.93
C LEU A 196 21.57 -10.19 -2.25
N ASP A 197 21.46 -9.49 -3.38
CA ASP A 197 21.76 -10.07 -4.71
C ASP A 197 23.22 -10.55 -4.81
N ARG A 198 24.15 -9.86 -4.14
CA ARG A 198 25.56 -10.29 -4.06
C ARG A 198 25.70 -11.60 -3.28
N ILE A 199 25.06 -11.72 -2.12
CA ILE A 199 25.06 -12.95 -1.32
C ILE A 199 24.43 -14.10 -2.10
N MET A 200 23.31 -13.85 -2.79
CA MET A 200 22.65 -14.88 -3.61
C MET A 200 23.57 -15.38 -4.74
N ARG A 201 24.32 -14.48 -5.40
CA ARG A 201 25.33 -14.88 -6.39
C ARG A 201 26.45 -15.71 -5.76
N LEU A 202 27.01 -15.28 -4.62
CA LEU A 202 28.03 -16.00 -3.90
C LEU A 202 27.60 -17.42 -3.55
N VAL A 203 26.38 -17.58 -3.01
CA VAL A 203 25.81 -18.90 -2.72
C VAL A 203 25.67 -19.75 -3.99
N HIS A 204 25.16 -19.15 -5.07
CA HIS A 204 25.00 -19.85 -6.35
C HIS A 204 26.36 -20.33 -6.91
N GLU A 205 27.37 -19.46 -6.92
CA GLU A 205 28.72 -19.77 -7.35
C GLU A 205 29.35 -20.89 -6.49
N ASN A 206 29.19 -20.82 -5.17
CA ASN A 206 29.70 -21.81 -4.23
C ASN A 206 29.02 -23.17 -4.41
N LEU A 207 27.70 -23.20 -4.64
CA LEU A 207 26.98 -24.45 -4.90
C LEU A 207 27.43 -25.12 -6.22
N LEU A 208 27.65 -24.33 -7.26
CA LEU A 208 28.17 -24.85 -8.54
C LEU A 208 29.63 -25.27 -8.45
N GLY A 209 30.46 -24.52 -7.71
CA GLY A 209 31.87 -24.71 -7.55
C GLY A 209 32.30 -25.60 -6.38
N VAL A 210 31.39 -26.24 -5.66
CA VAL A 210 31.68 -26.91 -4.38
C VAL A 210 32.78 -27.97 -4.50
N ARG A 211 32.87 -28.68 -5.64
CA ARG A 211 33.91 -29.67 -5.89
C ARG A 211 35.30 -29.03 -6.01
N VAL A 212 35.37 -27.86 -6.65
CA VAL A 212 36.61 -27.10 -6.82
C VAL A 212 37.04 -26.50 -5.48
N ILE A 213 36.13 -25.91 -4.74
CA ILE A 213 36.37 -25.32 -3.41
C ILE A 213 37.00 -26.38 -2.50
N ARG A 214 36.44 -27.60 -2.44
CA ARG A 214 36.93 -28.71 -1.63
C ARG A 214 38.28 -29.23 -2.14
N ALA A 215 38.46 -29.35 -3.47
CA ALA A 215 39.72 -29.84 -4.04
C ALA A 215 40.91 -28.92 -3.73
N PHE A 216 40.65 -27.61 -3.53
CA PHE A 216 41.67 -26.61 -3.21
C PHE A 216 41.70 -26.20 -1.75
N ASN A 217 40.95 -26.85 -0.85
CA ASN A 217 40.82 -26.53 0.59
C ASN A 217 40.51 -25.06 0.81
N ARG A 218 39.51 -24.51 0.10
CA ARG A 218 39.15 -23.10 0.16
C ARG A 218 37.85 -22.82 0.98
N GLU A 219 37.31 -23.81 1.68
CA GLU A 219 36.07 -23.72 2.46
C GLU A 219 36.09 -22.58 3.47
N GLU A 220 37.16 -22.50 4.27
CA GLU A 220 37.30 -21.45 5.30
C GLU A 220 37.30 -20.05 4.68
N LYS A 221 37.93 -19.88 3.52
CA LYS A 221 37.95 -18.60 2.83
C LYS A 221 36.52 -18.21 2.36
N GLU A 222 35.79 -19.16 1.78
CA GLU A 222 34.42 -18.93 1.30
C GLU A 222 33.46 -18.65 2.47
N ILE A 223 33.61 -19.36 3.59
CA ILE A 223 32.85 -19.12 4.83
C ILE A 223 33.15 -17.71 5.35
N HIS A 224 34.39 -17.30 5.35
CA HIS A 224 34.79 -15.94 5.81
C HIS A 224 34.16 -14.87 4.91
N THR A 225 34.27 -15.02 3.59
CA THR A 225 33.68 -14.08 2.61
C THR A 225 32.16 -13.97 2.78
N PHE A 226 31.47 -15.12 2.93
CA PHE A 226 30.03 -15.16 3.17
C PHE A 226 29.64 -14.45 4.48
N ARG A 227 30.40 -14.67 5.55
CA ARG A 227 30.16 -14.01 6.85
C ARG A 227 30.33 -12.51 6.74
N GLU A 228 31.37 -12.02 6.08
CA GLU A 228 31.66 -10.61 5.88
C GLU A 228 30.56 -9.91 5.06
N ASP A 229 30.14 -10.53 3.94
CA ASP A 229 29.06 -10.01 3.11
C ASP A 229 27.70 -10.02 3.86
N THR A 230 27.45 -11.05 4.68
CA THR A 230 26.25 -11.14 5.52
C THR A 230 26.25 -10.07 6.60
N GLU A 231 27.39 -9.80 7.24
CA GLU A 231 27.50 -8.74 8.26
C GLU A 231 27.27 -7.36 7.61
N THR A 232 27.80 -7.10 6.43
CA THR A 232 27.56 -5.83 5.72
C THR A 232 26.09 -5.66 5.28
N LEU A 233 25.40 -6.76 4.95
CA LEU A 233 23.97 -6.77 4.69
C LEU A 233 23.20 -6.46 5.96
N ASN A 234 23.51 -7.14 7.08
CA ASN A 234 22.85 -6.96 8.37
C ASN A 234 22.93 -5.51 8.85
N GLN A 235 24.12 -4.90 8.79
CA GLN A 235 24.32 -3.47 9.14
C GLN A 235 23.48 -2.54 8.25
N ALA A 236 23.40 -2.84 6.95
CA ALA A 236 22.58 -2.05 6.04
C ALA A 236 21.07 -2.20 6.36
N GLN A 237 20.61 -3.41 6.67
CA GLN A 237 19.22 -3.68 7.09
C GLN A 237 18.88 -3.00 8.41
N GLN A 238 19.76 -3.04 9.42
CA GLN A 238 19.56 -2.37 10.71
C GLN A 238 19.39 -0.86 10.54
N LYS A 239 20.21 -0.21 9.71
CA LYS A 239 20.08 1.23 9.42
C LYS A 239 18.74 1.57 8.77
N VAL A 240 18.30 0.78 7.80
CA VAL A 240 17.00 0.97 7.13
C VAL A 240 15.85 0.73 8.10
N SER A 241 15.93 -0.36 8.87
CA SER A 241 14.90 -0.73 9.86
C SER A 241 14.78 0.30 10.98
N GLY A 242 15.92 0.86 11.44
CA GLY A 242 15.93 1.92 12.44
C GLY A 242 15.23 3.19 11.92
N LEU A 243 15.56 3.64 10.70
CA LEU A 243 14.92 4.81 10.11
C LEU A 243 13.43 4.58 9.82
N SER A 244 13.09 3.43 9.23
CA SER A 244 11.69 3.07 8.96
C SER A 244 10.89 2.88 10.26
N GLY A 245 11.52 2.28 11.28
CA GLY A 245 10.89 2.05 12.59
C GLY A 245 10.59 3.35 13.35
N ALA A 246 11.36 4.42 13.12
CA ALA A 246 11.13 5.73 13.70
C ALA A 246 9.83 6.41 13.19
N MET A 247 9.29 5.94 12.04
CA MET A 247 8.07 6.52 11.46
C MET A 247 6.88 6.43 12.41
N ASN A 248 6.64 5.27 13.03
CA ASN A 248 5.52 5.07 13.95
C ASN A 248 5.61 5.94 15.22
N PRO A 249 6.73 5.96 15.98
CA PRO A 249 6.86 6.85 17.13
C PRO A 249 6.69 8.33 16.78
N ILE A 250 7.28 8.80 15.69
CA ILE A 250 7.20 10.21 15.28
C ILE A 250 5.75 10.58 14.91
N THR A 251 5.08 9.77 14.09
CA THR A 251 3.68 10.01 13.74
C THR A 251 2.76 9.95 14.97
N PHE A 252 3.02 9.04 15.90
CA PHE A 252 2.29 8.94 17.16
C PHE A 252 2.44 10.20 18.01
N VAL A 253 3.65 10.75 18.14
CA VAL A 253 3.87 12.01 18.87
C VAL A 253 3.11 13.16 18.21
N ILE A 254 3.19 13.32 16.88
CA ILE A 254 2.50 14.39 16.16
C ILE A 254 0.99 14.30 16.37
N VAL A 255 0.41 13.11 16.25
CA VAL A 255 -1.04 12.92 16.45
C VAL A 255 -1.46 13.20 17.89
N ASN A 256 -0.67 12.76 18.90
CA ASN A 256 -1.00 13.05 20.29
C ASN A 256 -0.87 14.54 20.65
N VAL A 257 0.12 15.23 20.10
CA VAL A 257 0.23 16.70 20.27
C VAL A 257 -0.99 17.39 19.66
N ALA A 258 -1.42 17.01 18.45
CA ALA A 258 -2.62 17.53 17.83
C ALA A 258 -3.88 17.25 18.69
N LEU A 259 -3.98 16.04 19.26
CA LEU A 259 -5.09 15.68 20.14
C LEU A 259 -5.11 16.54 21.41
N ILE A 260 -3.94 16.78 22.04
CA ILE A 260 -3.83 17.65 23.21
C ILE A 260 -4.27 19.10 22.87
N VAL A 261 -3.86 19.62 21.71
CA VAL A 261 -4.27 20.96 21.26
C VAL A 261 -5.79 21.05 21.09
N ILE A 262 -6.41 20.01 20.48
CA ILE A 262 -7.87 19.96 20.31
C ILE A 262 -8.59 19.89 21.66
N LEU A 263 -8.14 19.03 22.57
CA LEU A 263 -8.74 18.87 23.90
C LEU A 263 -8.60 20.15 24.73
N TYR A 264 -7.44 20.80 24.70
CA TYR A 264 -7.20 22.04 25.41
C TYR A 264 -8.05 23.20 24.87
N GLY A 265 -8.07 23.36 23.53
CA GLY A 265 -8.84 24.38 22.86
C GLY A 265 -10.35 24.16 22.96
N GLY A 266 -10.81 22.91 23.05
CA GLY A 266 -12.24 22.59 23.26
C GLY A 266 -12.71 22.68 24.73
N ALA A 267 -11.77 22.80 25.68
CA ALA A 267 -12.08 22.97 27.11
C ALA A 267 -12.17 24.43 27.57
N ILE A 268 -11.69 25.37 26.75
CA ILE A 268 -11.76 26.83 26.95
C ILE A 268 -12.96 27.39 26.19
#